data_c91fa7f9e0482bcb35d7bba290d756d5
#
_entry.id   c91fa7f9e0482bcb35d7bba290d756d5
#
_cell.length_a   1.000
_cell.length_b   1.000
_cell.length_c   1.000
_cell.angle_alpha   90.00
_cell.angle_beta   90.00
_cell.angle_gamma   90.00
#
_symmetry.space_group_name_H-M   'P 1'
#
loop_
_entity.id
_entity.type
_entity.pdbx_description
1 polymer ?
#
loop_
_entity_poly.entity_id
_entity_poly.type
_entity_poly.pdbx_seq_one_letter_code
_entity_poly.pdbx_strand_id
1 'polypeptide(L)'
;MELKATTLGKRLAQHPYDRAVILNAGIKVSGDRHEYLIPFNQLLAIHCKRGLVWGELEFVLPDEKVVRLHGTEWGETQRFYHHLDAHWRRWSGEMSEIASGVLLQQLDLIATRTGENKWLTREQTSGVQQQIRQALSALPLPVNRLEEFDNCREVWRKCQAWLKDIEGARLQHNQAYTEAMLTEYADFFRQVESSPLNPAQARAVVNGEHSLLVLAGAGSGKTSVLVARAGWLLARGEASPEQILLLAFGRKAAEEMDERIRERLHTEDITARTFHALALHIIQQGSKKVPIVSKLENDTAARHELFIAEWRKQCSEKKAQAKGWRQWLTEEMQWSVPEGNFWDDEKLQRRLASRLDRWVSLMRMHGGAQAEMIASAPEEIRDLFSKRIKLMAPLLKAWKGALKAENAVDFSGLIHQAIVILEKGRFISPWKHILVDEFQDISPQRAALLAALRKQNSQTTLFAVG
;
A
#
# COMPACT_ATOMS: atom_id res chain seq x y z
N MET A 1 53.74 -2.61 -19.41
CA MET A 1 54.87 -1.77 -18.93
C MET A 1 55.09 -2.09 -17.46
N GLU A 2 56.32 -2.07 -17.01
CA GLU A 2 56.71 -2.39 -15.65
C GLU A 2 57.58 -1.30 -15.06
N LEU A 3 57.41 -1.01 -13.74
CA LEU A 3 58.25 -0.09 -12.97
C LEU A 3 58.83 -0.87 -11.76
N LYS A 4 60.12 -0.72 -11.51
CA LYS A 4 60.79 -1.36 -10.39
C LYS A 4 61.55 -0.37 -9.52
N ALA A 5 61.57 -0.59 -8.22
CA ALA A 5 62.46 0.15 -7.33
C ALA A 5 63.93 -0.17 -7.63
N THR A 6 64.78 0.83 -7.49
CA THR A 6 66.24 0.65 -7.57
C THR A 6 66.74 -0.27 -6.46
N THR A 7 67.89 -0.91 -6.62
CA THR A 7 68.47 -1.80 -5.60
C THR A 7 68.64 -1.09 -4.24
N LEU A 8 69.00 0.19 -4.26
CA LEU A 8 69.15 1.02 -3.07
C LEU A 8 67.80 1.47 -2.54
N GLY A 9 66.88 1.84 -3.44
CA GLY A 9 65.48 2.23 -3.13
C GLY A 9 64.73 1.07 -2.45
N LYS A 10 64.88 -0.16 -2.92
CA LYS A 10 64.31 -1.35 -2.30
C LYS A 10 64.80 -1.59 -0.87
N ARG A 11 66.09 -1.34 -0.57
CA ARG A 11 66.63 -1.52 0.78
C ARG A 11 66.21 -0.47 1.79
N LEU A 12 65.90 0.75 1.29
CA LEU A 12 65.51 1.90 2.10
C LEU A 12 64.03 2.18 2.10
N ALA A 13 63.24 1.42 1.30
CA ALA A 13 61.80 1.59 1.20
C ALA A 13 61.09 1.21 2.51
N GLN A 14 60.22 2.06 2.97
CA GLN A 14 59.34 1.84 4.13
C GLN A 14 58.03 1.12 3.76
N HIS A 15 57.83 0.81 2.47
CA HIS A 15 56.63 0.21 1.95
C HIS A 15 56.87 -1.16 1.37
N PRO A 16 55.88 -2.10 1.46
CA PRO A 16 56.09 -3.51 1.11
C PRO A 16 56.22 -3.78 -0.40
N TYR A 17 55.95 -2.77 -1.25
CA TYR A 17 55.91 -2.93 -2.71
C TYR A 17 57.14 -2.28 -3.36
N ASP A 18 57.77 -3.03 -4.26
CA ASP A 18 58.94 -2.57 -5.02
C ASP A 18 58.79 -2.69 -6.54
N ARG A 19 57.59 -3.11 -7.02
CA ARG A 19 57.32 -3.35 -8.42
C ARG A 19 55.83 -3.03 -8.74
N ALA A 20 55.59 -2.37 -9.89
CA ALA A 20 54.27 -2.19 -10.44
C ALA A 20 54.20 -2.61 -11.92
N VAL A 21 53.12 -3.27 -12.30
CA VAL A 21 52.85 -3.72 -13.67
C VAL A 21 51.47 -3.25 -14.09
N ILE A 22 51.35 -2.60 -15.26
CA ILE A 22 50.08 -2.21 -15.86
C ILE A 22 49.46 -3.47 -16.48
N LEU A 23 48.20 -3.74 -16.11
CA LEU A 23 47.36 -4.79 -16.68
C LEU A 23 46.23 -4.15 -17.49
N ASN A 24 45.45 -4.95 -18.26
CA ASN A 24 44.37 -4.46 -19.09
C ASN A 24 43.30 -3.69 -18.31
N ALA A 25 42.96 -4.11 -17.10
CA ALA A 25 41.89 -3.54 -16.27
C ALA A 25 42.36 -3.19 -14.83
N GLY A 26 43.65 -2.93 -14.64
CA GLY A 26 44.19 -2.65 -13.30
C GLY A 26 45.69 -2.53 -13.25
N ILE A 27 46.20 -2.48 -12.03
CA ILE A 27 47.66 -2.40 -11.70
C ILE A 27 47.94 -3.51 -10.71
N LYS A 28 48.98 -4.28 -11.01
CA LYS A 28 49.53 -5.24 -10.04
C LYS A 28 50.75 -4.61 -9.38
N VAL A 29 50.72 -4.45 -8.07
CA VAL A 29 51.89 -4.07 -7.27
C VAL A 29 52.40 -5.26 -6.49
N SER A 30 53.69 -5.47 -6.45
CA SER A 30 54.28 -6.61 -5.78
C SER A 30 55.59 -6.22 -5.07
N GLY A 31 55.97 -7.02 -4.11
CA GLY A 31 57.25 -6.98 -3.38
C GLY A 31 57.63 -8.40 -2.95
N ASP A 32 58.65 -8.53 -2.10
CA ASP A 32 59.24 -9.84 -1.74
C ASP A 32 58.20 -10.81 -1.11
N ARG A 33 57.22 -10.31 -0.35
CA ARG A 33 56.25 -11.11 0.39
C ARG A 33 54.80 -10.65 0.19
N HIS A 34 54.58 -9.57 -0.57
CA HIS A 34 53.28 -8.97 -0.72
C HIS A 34 52.97 -8.75 -2.20
N GLU A 35 51.76 -9.07 -2.56
CA GLU A 35 51.22 -8.81 -3.88
C GLU A 35 49.81 -8.19 -3.73
N TYR A 36 49.51 -7.13 -4.48
CA TYR A 36 48.19 -6.51 -4.44
C TYR A 36 47.77 -6.14 -5.86
N LEU A 37 46.55 -6.54 -6.21
CA LEU A 37 45.91 -6.17 -7.46
C LEU A 37 44.99 -4.98 -7.21
N ILE A 38 45.21 -3.91 -7.94
CA ILE A 38 44.40 -2.69 -7.92
C ILE A 38 43.54 -2.67 -9.20
N PRO A 39 42.27 -3.04 -9.16
CA PRO A 39 41.40 -2.92 -10.33
C PRO A 39 41.14 -1.44 -10.64
N PHE A 40 41.04 -1.09 -11.91
CA PHE A 40 40.79 0.30 -12.31
C PHE A 40 39.44 0.85 -11.84
N ASN A 41 38.46 -0.01 -11.62
CA ASN A 41 37.16 0.40 -11.04
C ASN A 41 37.23 0.77 -9.54
N GLN A 42 38.31 0.45 -8.86
CA GLN A 42 38.57 0.87 -7.48
C GLN A 42 39.60 2.01 -7.39
N LEU A 43 40.21 2.39 -8.49
CA LEU A 43 41.23 3.44 -8.51
C LEU A 43 40.57 4.83 -8.58
N LEU A 44 40.74 5.64 -7.53
CA LEU A 44 40.18 6.98 -7.43
C LEU A 44 41.14 8.06 -7.95
N ALA A 45 42.44 7.92 -7.63
CA ALA A 45 43.46 8.85 -8.11
C ALA A 45 44.82 8.17 -8.16
N ILE A 46 45.71 8.71 -8.99
CA ILE A 46 47.14 8.36 -9.07
C ILE A 46 47.94 9.63 -8.85
N HIS A 47 48.80 9.60 -7.84
CA HIS A 47 49.71 10.69 -7.59
C HIS A 47 51.17 10.27 -7.89
N CYS A 48 51.84 11.08 -8.71
CA CYS A 48 53.27 10.91 -8.99
C CYS A 48 54.05 12.03 -8.28
N LYS A 49 54.88 11.66 -7.32
CA LYS A 49 55.65 12.61 -6.49
C LYS A 49 57.15 12.39 -6.68
N ARG A 50 57.90 13.49 -6.66
CA ARG A 50 59.35 13.44 -6.63
C ARG A 50 59.83 13.64 -5.20
N GLY A 51 60.44 12.62 -4.63
CA GLY A 51 61.19 12.77 -3.39
C GLY A 51 62.57 13.36 -3.58
N LEU A 52 63.37 13.45 -2.53
CA LEU A 52 64.73 14.00 -2.60
C LEU A 52 65.65 13.23 -3.55
N VAL A 53 65.49 11.92 -3.64
CA VAL A 53 66.36 11.02 -4.41
C VAL A 53 65.58 10.17 -5.41
N TRP A 54 64.37 9.71 -5.05
CA TRP A 54 63.56 8.78 -5.83
C TRP A 54 62.19 9.30 -6.21
N GLY A 55 61.57 8.63 -7.18
CA GLY A 55 60.17 8.77 -7.50
C GLY A 55 59.28 7.94 -6.60
N GLU A 56 58.04 8.41 -6.43
CA GLU A 56 56.98 7.74 -5.69
C GLU A 56 55.68 7.77 -6.49
N LEU A 57 54.96 6.62 -6.48
CA LEU A 57 53.58 6.53 -6.97
C LEU A 57 52.66 6.17 -5.81
N GLU A 58 51.58 6.93 -5.70
CA GLU A 58 50.48 6.65 -4.77
C GLU A 58 49.21 6.31 -5.55
N PHE A 59 48.58 5.21 -5.22
CA PHE A 59 47.31 4.76 -5.75
C PHE A 59 46.28 4.94 -4.66
N VAL A 60 45.33 5.88 -4.88
CA VAL A 60 44.25 6.19 -3.93
C VAL A 60 43.07 5.27 -4.24
N LEU A 61 42.59 4.57 -3.22
CA LEU A 61 41.51 3.61 -3.26
C LEU A 61 40.36 4.07 -2.35
N PRO A 62 39.16 3.46 -2.43
CA PRO A 62 38.09 3.71 -1.48
C PRO A 62 38.53 3.51 -0.01
N ASP A 63 37.76 4.09 0.92
CA ASP A 63 38.01 4.01 2.37
C ASP A 63 39.37 4.59 2.79
N GLU A 64 39.82 5.65 2.12
CA GLU A 64 41.09 6.33 2.38
C GLU A 64 42.34 5.44 2.28
N LYS A 65 42.21 4.29 1.68
CA LYS A 65 43.33 3.36 1.49
C LYS A 65 44.24 3.88 0.41
N VAL A 66 45.56 3.98 0.74
CA VAL A 66 46.60 4.39 -0.21
C VAL A 66 47.63 3.29 -0.33
N VAL A 67 47.85 2.83 -1.58
CA VAL A 67 48.92 1.89 -1.91
C VAL A 67 50.08 2.69 -2.51
N ARG A 68 51.31 2.52 -1.98
CA ARG A 68 52.47 3.29 -2.37
C ARG A 68 53.56 2.41 -2.95
N LEU A 69 54.16 2.88 -4.03
CA LEU A 69 55.39 2.34 -4.60
C LEU A 69 56.48 3.44 -4.53
N HIS A 70 57.53 3.14 -3.80
CA HIS A 70 58.58 4.08 -3.51
C HIS A 70 59.96 3.53 -3.94
N GLY A 71 60.97 4.40 -4.08
CA GLY A 71 62.35 4.00 -4.36
C GLY A 71 62.66 3.75 -5.84
N THR A 72 61.81 4.24 -6.75
CA THR A 72 61.98 4.13 -8.20
C THR A 72 62.81 5.29 -8.77
N GLU A 73 63.46 5.07 -9.92
CA GLU A 73 64.16 6.17 -10.65
C GLU A 73 63.14 7.16 -11.16
N TRP A 74 63.40 8.47 -10.99
CA TRP A 74 62.41 9.53 -11.28
C TRP A 74 61.95 9.55 -12.74
N GLY A 75 62.87 9.47 -13.71
CA GLY A 75 62.51 9.48 -15.12
C GLY A 75 61.71 8.25 -15.55
N GLU A 76 61.96 7.08 -14.95
CA GLU A 76 61.17 5.86 -15.16
C GLU A 76 59.80 5.97 -14.50
N THR A 77 59.74 6.58 -13.30
CA THR A 77 58.47 6.84 -12.61
C THR A 77 57.54 7.70 -13.40
N GLN A 78 58.06 8.82 -13.97
CA GLN A 78 57.30 9.71 -14.82
C GLN A 78 56.79 9.04 -16.11
N ARG A 79 57.65 8.29 -16.79
CA ARG A 79 57.27 7.54 -17.99
C ARG A 79 56.17 6.52 -17.70
N PHE A 80 56.30 5.77 -16.62
CA PHE A 80 55.35 4.80 -16.17
C PHE A 80 54.03 5.48 -15.81
N TYR A 81 54.05 6.58 -15.06
CA TYR A 81 52.89 7.36 -14.69
C TYR A 81 52.12 7.86 -15.93
N HIS A 82 52.79 8.44 -16.91
CA HIS A 82 52.13 8.92 -18.13
C HIS A 82 51.49 7.75 -18.92
N HIS A 83 52.14 6.63 -19.02
CA HIS A 83 51.57 5.44 -19.66
C HIS A 83 50.36 4.91 -18.89
N LEU A 84 50.46 4.83 -17.59
CA LEU A 84 49.39 4.37 -16.73
C LEU A 84 48.19 5.32 -16.77
N ASP A 85 48.42 6.62 -16.65
CA ASP A 85 47.35 7.63 -16.73
C ASP A 85 46.64 7.56 -18.09
N ALA A 86 47.39 7.50 -19.19
CA ALA A 86 46.78 7.35 -20.52
C ALA A 86 46.01 6.03 -20.66
N HIS A 87 46.49 4.95 -20.13
CA HIS A 87 45.81 3.66 -20.15
C HIS A 87 44.53 3.65 -19.29
N TRP A 88 44.63 4.20 -18.07
CA TRP A 88 43.48 4.35 -17.16
C TRP A 88 42.41 5.28 -17.72
N ARG A 89 42.78 6.43 -18.36
CA ARG A 89 41.83 7.31 -19.03
C ARG A 89 41.12 6.62 -20.20
N ARG A 90 41.82 5.87 -21.04
CA ARG A 90 41.20 5.12 -22.14
C ARG A 90 40.22 4.10 -21.61
N TRP A 91 40.67 3.27 -20.67
CA TRP A 91 39.80 2.29 -20.03
C TRP A 91 38.57 2.94 -19.39
N SER A 92 38.75 4.06 -18.67
CA SER A 92 37.66 4.80 -18.04
C SER A 92 36.68 5.36 -19.07
N GLY A 93 37.15 5.84 -20.23
CA GLY A 93 36.31 6.29 -21.34
C GLY A 93 35.45 5.16 -21.91
N GLU A 94 36.06 3.99 -22.19
CA GLU A 94 35.33 2.80 -22.64
C GLU A 94 34.29 2.35 -21.63
N MET A 95 34.62 2.34 -20.35
CA MET A 95 33.70 1.98 -19.27
C MET A 95 32.59 3.02 -19.04
N SER A 96 32.86 4.30 -19.35
CA SER A 96 31.83 5.33 -19.27
C SER A 96 30.73 5.16 -20.32
N GLU A 97 31.06 4.66 -21.52
CA GLU A 97 30.07 4.33 -22.53
C GLU A 97 29.14 3.19 -22.06
N ILE A 98 29.73 2.15 -21.49
CA ILE A 98 28.95 1.03 -20.91
C ILE A 98 28.07 1.53 -19.77
N ALA A 99 28.62 2.34 -18.85
CA ALA A 99 27.87 2.90 -17.73
C ALA A 99 26.72 3.80 -18.19
N SER A 100 26.94 4.65 -19.18
CA SER A 100 25.92 5.50 -19.79
C SER A 100 24.79 4.64 -20.39
N GLY A 101 25.12 3.59 -21.12
CA GLY A 101 24.13 2.66 -21.69
C GLY A 101 23.27 1.97 -20.63
N VAL A 102 23.89 1.51 -19.53
CA VAL A 102 23.16 0.90 -18.40
C VAL A 102 22.22 1.91 -17.74
N LEU A 103 22.68 3.14 -17.50
CA LEU A 103 21.85 4.19 -16.89
C LEU A 103 20.70 4.61 -17.81
N LEU A 104 20.94 4.75 -19.12
CA LEU A 104 19.90 5.03 -20.11
C LEU A 104 18.83 3.93 -20.12
N GLN A 105 19.23 2.68 -20.08
CA GLN A 105 18.30 1.55 -20.01
C GLN A 105 17.41 1.63 -18.74
N GLN A 106 17.97 2.06 -17.60
CA GLN A 106 17.16 2.26 -16.40
C GLN A 106 16.13 3.39 -16.59
N LEU A 107 16.53 4.51 -17.21
CA LEU A 107 15.60 5.62 -17.49
C LEU A 107 14.51 5.21 -18.48
N ASP A 108 14.82 4.42 -19.50
CA ASP A 108 13.82 3.87 -20.43
C ASP A 108 12.83 2.94 -19.75
N LEU A 109 13.30 2.07 -18.84
CA LEU A 109 12.43 1.22 -18.02
C LEU A 109 11.51 2.05 -17.12
N ILE A 110 12.04 3.12 -16.51
CA ILE A 110 11.24 4.07 -15.73
C ILE A 110 10.22 4.75 -16.64
N ALA A 111 10.63 5.31 -17.79
CA ALA A 111 9.76 5.98 -18.74
C ALA A 111 8.64 5.05 -19.27
N THR A 112 8.95 3.79 -19.53
CA THR A 112 7.95 2.78 -19.95
C THR A 112 6.92 2.53 -18.85
N ARG A 113 7.32 2.54 -17.58
CA ARG A 113 6.42 2.37 -16.43
C ARG A 113 5.63 3.62 -16.11
N THR A 114 6.28 4.78 -16.21
CA THR A 114 5.70 6.07 -15.84
C THR A 114 4.91 6.72 -16.95
N GLY A 115 5.15 6.43 -18.22
CA GLY A 115 4.53 7.00 -19.43
C GLY A 115 3.90 8.38 -19.23
N GLU A 116 4.05 9.31 -20.15
CA GLU A 116 3.56 10.70 -19.98
C GLU A 116 2.05 10.77 -19.70
N ASN A 117 1.28 9.75 -20.15
CA ASN A 117 -0.17 9.67 -20.01
C ASN A 117 -0.65 8.64 -18.97
N LYS A 118 0.16 8.33 -17.94
CA LYS A 118 -0.21 7.39 -16.87
C LYS A 118 0.07 7.96 -15.49
N TRP A 119 -0.86 7.71 -14.58
CA TRP A 119 -0.65 7.96 -13.17
C TRP A 119 0.43 7.05 -12.61
N LEU A 120 1.33 7.58 -11.82
CA LEU A 120 2.41 6.84 -11.18
C LEU A 120 2.04 6.51 -9.74
N THR A 121 1.75 5.24 -9.46
CA THR A 121 1.38 4.79 -8.11
C THR A 121 2.60 4.64 -7.20
N ARG A 122 2.37 4.63 -5.88
CA ARG A 122 3.44 4.35 -4.89
C ARG A 122 4.07 2.98 -5.06
N GLU A 123 3.28 1.98 -5.43
CA GLU A 123 3.81 0.63 -5.68
C GLU A 123 4.76 0.58 -6.87
N GLN A 124 4.41 1.28 -7.95
CA GLN A 124 5.28 1.35 -9.13
C GLN A 124 6.61 2.04 -8.82
N THR A 125 6.62 3.05 -7.94
CA THR A 125 7.85 3.73 -7.54
C THR A 125 8.70 2.94 -6.54
N SER A 126 8.12 2.10 -5.70
CA SER A 126 8.86 1.37 -4.67
C SER A 126 9.98 0.49 -5.24
N GLY A 127 9.79 -0.09 -6.43
CA GLY A 127 10.80 -0.90 -7.13
C GLY A 127 11.88 -0.10 -7.87
N VAL A 128 11.62 1.17 -8.21
CA VAL A 128 12.53 1.99 -9.05
C VAL A 128 13.87 2.24 -8.36
N GLN A 129 13.84 2.64 -7.09
CA GLN A 129 15.10 2.89 -6.35
C GLN A 129 15.96 1.63 -6.23
N GLN A 130 15.34 0.49 -5.95
CA GLN A 130 16.06 -0.77 -5.84
C GLN A 130 16.70 -1.17 -7.16
N GLN A 131 15.98 -1.01 -8.27
CA GLN A 131 16.51 -1.29 -9.61
C GLN A 131 17.70 -0.39 -9.94
N ILE A 132 17.59 0.93 -9.72
CA ILE A 132 18.70 1.85 -9.97
C ILE A 132 19.90 1.47 -9.10
N ARG A 133 19.71 1.17 -7.81
CA ARG A 133 20.80 0.74 -6.92
C ARG A 133 21.48 -0.54 -7.39
N GLN A 134 20.71 -1.53 -7.86
CA GLN A 134 21.26 -2.75 -8.43
C GLN A 134 22.06 -2.48 -9.70
N ALA A 135 21.54 -1.63 -10.59
CA ALA A 135 22.26 -1.23 -11.80
C ALA A 135 23.58 -0.49 -11.44
N LEU A 136 23.56 0.41 -10.46
CA LEU A 136 24.74 1.11 -9.97
C LEU A 136 25.79 0.16 -9.38
N SER A 137 25.39 -0.86 -8.66
CA SER A 137 26.31 -1.85 -8.09
C SER A 137 27.02 -2.72 -9.14
N ALA A 138 26.42 -2.82 -10.32
CA ALA A 138 26.98 -3.57 -11.46
C ALA A 138 27.79 -2.69 -12.43
N LEU A 139 27.88 -1.38 -12.20
CA LEU A 139 28.62 -0.49 -13.07
C LEU A 139 30.12 -0.80 -13.04
N PRO A 140 30.80 -0.73 -14.20
CA PRO A 140 32.24 -0.91 -14.27
C PRO A 140 33.02 0.30 -13.74
N LEU A 141 32.37 1.44 -13.54
CA LEU A 141 32.95 2.67 -12.99
C LEU A 141 32.39 3.00 -11.60
N PRO A 142 33.20 3.55 -10.70
CA PRO A 142 32.72 4.09 -9.42
C PRO A 142 31.69 5.20 -9.64
N VAL A 143 30.62 5.18 -8.84
CA VAL A 143 29.48 6.13 -8.96
C VAL A 143 29.93 7.60 -8.83
N ASN A 144 30.89 7.89 -7.96
CA ASN A 144 31.45 9.23 -7.74
C ASN A 144 32.21 9.78 -8.95
N ARG A 145 32.59 8.94 -9.92
CA ARG A 145 33.25 9.34 -11.16
C ARG A 145 32.33 9.55 -12.34
N LEU A 146 31.04 9.19 -12.24
CA LEU A 146 30.08 9.33 -13.34
C LEU A 146 29.92 10.77 -13.81
N GLU A 147 30.11 11.76 -12.93
CA GLU A 147 29.99 13.19 -13.29
C GLU A 147 31.23 13.72 -14.07
N GLU A 148 32.33 12.97 -14.06
CA GLU A 148 33.54 13.36 -14.79
C GLU A 148 33.39 13.16 -16.31
N PHE A 149 32.45 12.29 -16.73
CA PHE A 149 32.23 11.94 -18.13
C PHE A 149 30.96 12.60 -18.68
N ASP A 150 31.11 13.36 -19.78
CA ASP A 150 29.99 14.09 -20.38
C ASP A 150 28.83 13.19 -20.79
N ASN A 151 29.12 12.00 -21.33
CA ASN A 151 28.12 10.98 -21.71
C ASN A 151 27.36 10.38 -20.52
N CYS A 152 27.89 10.40 -19.31
CA CYS A 152 27.25 9.91 -18.09
C CYS A 152 26.55 11.02 -17.30
N ARG A 153 27.06 12.23 -17.31
CA ARG A 153 26.67 13.34 -16.42
C ARG A 153 25.17 13.62 -16.41
N GLU A 154 24.57 13.80 -17.58
CA GLU A 154 23.14 14.14 -17.66
C GLU A 154 22.27 12.96 -17.25
N VAL A 155 22.59 11.76 -17.75
CA VAL A 155 21.86 10.52 -17.47
C VAL A 155 21.94 10.18 -15.98
N TRP A 156 23.11 10.34 -15.38
CA TRP A 156 23.32 10.14 -13.95
C TRP A 156 22.50 11.12 -13.11
N ARG A 157 22.47 12.41 -13.46
CA ARG A 157 21.64 13.40 -12.74
C ARG A 157 20.16 13.03 -12.76
N LYS A 158 19.65 12.54 -13.89
CA LYS A 158 18.27 12.05 -13.99
C LYS A 158 18.04 10.83 -13.07
N CYS A 159 18.94 9.84 -13.06
CA CYS A 159 18.86 8.70 -12.14
C CYS A 159 18.98 9.14 -10.68
N GLN A 160 19.86 10.11 -10.37
CA GLN A 160 20.05 10.65 -9.03
C GLN A 160 18.81 11.36 -8.48
N ALA A 161 17.99 12.00 -9.32
CA ALA A 161 16.72 12.60 -8.91
C ALA A 161 15.76 11.55 -8.34
N TRP A 162 15.66 10.39 -8.99
CA TRP A 162 14.85 9.26 -8.51
C TRP A 162 15.39 8.64 -7.21
N LEU A 163 16.69 8.71 -6.97
CA LEU A 163 17.31 8.16 -5.76
C LEU A 163 17.19 9.10 -4.55
N LYS A 164 17.23 10.41 -4.77
CA LYS A 164 17.21 11.41 -3.69
C LYS A 164 15.82 11.65 -3.13
N ASP A 165 14.83 11.83 -3.98
CA ASP A 165 13.45 12.14 -3.59
C ASP A 165 12.45 11.50 -4.57
N ILE A 166 12.23 10.22 -4.40
CA ILE A 166 11.32 9.47 -5.25
C ILE A 166 9.86 9.93 -5.07
N GLU A 167 9.48 10.32 -3.87
CA GLU A 167 8.12 10.78 -3.59
C GLU A 167 7.87 12.16 -4.22
N GLY A 168 8.83 13.08 -4.13
CA GLY A 168 8.75 14.36 -4.81
C GLY A 168 8.69 14.22 -6.33
N ALA A 169 9.51 13.34 -6.91
CA ALA A 169 9.48 13.05 -8.35
C ALA A 169 8.13 12.46 -8.79
N ARG A 170 7.58 11.53 -8.01
CA ARG A 170 6.24 10.95 -8.22
C ARG A 170 5.13 12.00 -8.15
N LEU A 171 5.15 12.84 -7.13
CA LEU A 171 4.16 13.90 -6.95
C LEU A 171 4.21 14.92 -8.10
N GLN A 172 5.40 15.33 -8.52
CA GLN A 172 5.57 16.25 -9.65
C GLN A 172 5.04 15.64 -10.96
N HIS A 173 5.35 14.36 -11.23
CA HIS A 173 4.82 13.64 -12.38
C HIS A 173 3.28 13.59 -12.35
N ASN A 174 2.70 13.19 -11.22
CA ASN A 174 1.25 13.06 -11.07
C ASN A 174 0.53 14.41 -11.12
N GLN A 175 1.18 15.49 -10.68
CA GLN A 175 0.65 16.85 -10.86
C GLN A 175 0.60 17.24 -12.33
N ALA A 176 1.67 17.04 -13.08
CA ALA A 176 1.71 17.32 -14.52
C ALA A 176 0.68 16.46 -15.28
N TYR A 177 0.58 15.18 -14.97
CA TYR A 177 -0.46 14.29 -15.49
C TYR A 177 -1.88 14.84 -15.21
N THR A 178 -2.14 15.24 -13.96
CA THR A 178 -3.45 15.76 -13.56
C THR A 178 -3.81 17.01 -14.36
N GLU A 179 -2.90 17.97 -14.49
CA GLU A 179 -3.12 19.20 -15.25
C GLU A 179 -3.37 18.93 -16.74
N ALA A 180 -2.63 18.00 -17.33
CA ALA A 180 -2.85 17.56 -18.71
C ALA A 180 -4.24 16.94 -18.88
N MET A 181 -4.64 16.02 -18.00
CA MET A 181 -5.96 15.35 -18.06
C MET A 181 -7.12 16.31 -17.82
N LEU A 182 -6.99 17.24 -16.89
CA LEU A 182 -8.01 18.28 -16.67
C LEU A 182 -8.19 19.20 -17.87
N THR A 183 -7.15 19.44 -18.63
CA THR A 183 -7.19 20.24 -19.86
C THR A 183 -7.78 19.44 -21.02
N GLU A 184 -7.26 18.24 -21.26
CA GLU A 184 -7.70 17.36 -22.36
C GLU A 184 -9.17 16.98 -22.25
N TYR A 185 -9.65 16.67 -21.02
CA TYR A 185 -11.03 16.24 -20.75
C TYR A 185 -11.91 17.32 -20.10
N ALA A 186 -11.60 18.59 -20.33
CA ALA A 186 -12.35 19.70 -19.73
C ALA A 186 -13.87 19.63 -19.98
N ASP A 187 -14.28 19.21 -21.17
CA ASP A 187 -15.70 19.05 -21.53
C ASP A 187 -16.37 17.89 -20.78
N PHE A 188 -15.64 16.76 -20.60
CA PHE A 188 -16.12 15.66 -19.77
C PHE A 188 -16.43 16.12 -18.34
N PHE A 189 -15.52 16.84 -17.68
CA PHE A 189 -15.72 17.32 -16.31
C PHE A 189 -16.83 18.38 -16.18
N ARG A 190 -17.17 19.05 -17.28
CA ARG A 190 -18.32 19.98 -17.31
C ARG A 190 -19.66 19.29 -17.48
N GLN A 191 -19.70 18.12 -18.12
CA GLN A 191 -20.95 17.50 -18.58
C GLN A 191 -21.29 16.17 -17.89
N VAL A 192 -20.32 15.52 -17.23
CA VAL A 192 -20.50 14.18 -16.61
C VAL A 192 -21.57 14.16 -15.52
N GLU A 193 -21.85 15.30 -14.91
CA GLU A 193 -22.88 15.48 -13.89
C GLU A 193 -23.83 16.65 -14.22
N SER A 194 -24.91 16.79 -13.46
CA SER A 194 -25.89 17.87 -13.63
C SER A 194 -25.30 19.28 -13.44
N SER A 195 -24.20 19.37 -12.71
CA SER A 195 -23.40 20.56 -12.48
C SER A 195 -21.94 20.26 -12.73
N PRO A 196 -21.15 21.19 -13.31
CA PRO A 196 -19.73 21.01 -13.52
C PRO A 196 -19.02 20.60 -12.24
N LEU A 197 -18.10 19.64 -12.34
CA LEU A 197 -17.24 19.28 -11.21
C LEU A 197 -16.35 20.46 -10.85
N ASN A 198 -16.20 20.72 -9.55
CA ASN A 198 -15.22 21.69 -9.10
C ASN A 198 -13.79 21.13 -9.25
N PRO A 199 -12.75 22.00 -9.20
CA PRO A 199 -11.36 21.55 -9.41
C PRO A 199 -10.90 20.44 -8.45
N ALA A 200 -11.36 20.43 -7.21
CA ALA A 200 -10.98 19.40 -6.24
C ALA A 200 -11.65 18.05 -6.58
N GLN A 201 -12.91 18.06 -6.96
CA GLN A 201 -13.64 16.88 -7.42
C GLN A 201 -13.00 16.29 -8.69
N ALA A 202 -12.71 17.13 -9.69
CA ALA A 202 -12.07 16.68 -10.93
C ALA A 202 -10.68 16.08 -10.68
N ARG A 203 -9.87 16.68 -9.81
CA ARG A 203 -8.58 16.11 -9.39
C ARG A 203 -8.74 14.77 -8.68
N ALA A 204 -9.74 14.60 -7.82
CA ALA A 204 -10.02 13.33 -7.18
C ALA A 204 -10.40 12.25 -8.21
N VAL A 205 -11.22 12.61 -9.21
CA VAL A 205 -11.62 11.70 -10.30
C VAL A 205 -10.41 11.22 -11.13
N VAL A 206 -9.46 12.10 -11.43
CA VAL A 206 -8.26 11.78 -12.23
C VAL A 206 -7.27 10.92 -11.46
N ASN A 207 -7.26 10.99 -10.13
CA ASN A 207 -6.28 10.29 -9.29
C ASN A 207 -6.29 8.78 -9.52
N GLY A 208 -5.16 8.21 -9.91
CA GLY A 208 -4.98 6.81 -10.29
C GLY A 208 -4.37 5.92 -9.21
N GLU A 209 -4.35 6.33 -7.94
CA GLU A 209 -3.83 5.49 -6.86
C GLU A 209 -4.64 4.19 -6.69
N HIS A 210 -3.96 3.11 -6.31
CA HIS A 210 -4.59 1.80 -6.04
C HIS A 210 -5.60 1.84 -4.91
N SER A 211 -5.41 2.74 -3.94
CA SER A 211 -6.34 2.97 -2.83
C SER A 211 -6.43 4.47 -2.57
N LEU A 212 -7.59 5.03 -2.82
CA LEU A 212 -7.86 6.44 -2.61
C LEU A 212 -9.06 6.60 -1.68
N LEU A 213 -8.90 7.42 -0.65
CA LEU A 213 -9.99 7.91 0.18
C LEU A 213 -10.18 9.41 -0.05
N VAL A 214 -11.35 9.78 -0.55
CA VAL A 214 -11.77 11.17 -0.74
C VAL A 214 -12.59 11.60 0.46
N LEU A 215 -12.06 12.54 1.23
CA LEU A 215 -12.78 13.12 2.38
C LEU A 215 -13.61 14.31 1.94
N ALA A 216 -14.90 14.26 2.22
CA ALA A 216 -15.84 15.26 1.74
C ALA A 216 -16.98 15.47 2.74
N GLY A 217 -17.34 16.72 2.99
CA GLY A 217 -18.45 17.07 3.89
C GLY A 217 -19.82 16.69 3.33
N ALA A 218 -20.84 16.74 4.17
CA ALA A 218 -22.21 16.54 3.72
C ALA A 218 -22.60 17.57 2.64
N GLY A 219 -23.25 17.13 1.57
CA GLY A 219 -23.67 18.00 0.45
C GLY A 219 -22.54 18.45 -0.48
N SER A 220 -21.32 17.97 -0.32
CA SER A 220 -20.17 18.33 -1.18
C SER A 220 -20.14 17.62 -2.55
N GLY A 221 -21.14 16.81 -2.87
CA GLY A 221 -21.21 16.06 -4.13
C GLY A 221 -20.40 14.74 -4.12
N LYS A 222 -20.32 14.05 -2.99
CA LYS A 222 -19.65 12.74 -2.86
C LYS A 222 -20.08 11.74 -3.94
N THR A 223 -21.39 11.53 -4.08
CA THR A 223 -21.94 10.61 -5.08
C THR A 223 -21.64 11.05 -6.51
N SER A 224 -21.61 12.37 -6.79
CA SER A 224 -21.21 12.91 -8.09
C SER A 224 -19.76 12.55 -8.46
N VAL A 225 -18.86 12.58 -7.47
CA VAL A 225 -17.46 12.17 -7.69
C VAL A 225 -17.36 10.68 -8.02
N LEU A 226 -18.17 9.82 -7.40
CA LEU A 226 -18.20 8.37 -7.70
C LEU A 226 -18.72 8.09 -9.11
N VAL A 227 -19.83 8.70 -9.51
CA VAL A 227 -20.39 8.58 -10.88
C VAL A 227 -19.39 9.11 -11.90
N ALA A 228 -18.79 10.27 -11.64
CA ALA A 228 -17.77 10.84 -12.51
C ALA A 228 -16.53 9.95 -12.59
N ARG A 229 -16.11 9.29 -11.50
CA ARG A 229 -15.01 8.32 -11.53
C ARG A 229 -15.33 7.12 -12.40
N ALA A 230 -16.53 6.56 -12.31
CA ALA A 230 -16.96 5.47 -13.19
C ALA A 230 -16.95 5.92 -14.65
N GLY A 231 -17.53 7.10 -14.96
CA GLY A 231 -17.50 7.67 -16.30
C GLY A 231 -16.09 7.96 -16.83
N TRP A 232 -15.17 8.41 -15.97
CA TRP A 232 -13.77 8.62 -16.29
C TRP A 232 -13.06 7.34 -16.74
N LEU A 233 -13.26 6.24 -16.00
CA LEU A 233 -12.69 4.94 -16.34
C LEU A 233 -13.18 4.42 -17.70
N LEU A 234 -14.46 4.65 -18.01
CA LEU A 234 -15.05 4.31 -19.32
C LEU A 234 -14.49 5.20 -20.43
N ALA A 235 -14.50 6.53 -20.24
CA ALA A 235 -14.04 7.49 -21.23
C ALA A 235 -12.56 7.30 -21.60
N ARG A 236 -11.75 6.84 -20.64
CA ARG A 236 -10.34 6.50 -20.85
C ARG A 236 -10.11 5.12 -21.45
N GLY A 237 -11.13 4.27 -21.53
CA GLY A 237 -10.98 2.87 -21.92
C GLY A 237 -10.17 2.05 -20.90
N GLU A 238 -10.07 2.51 -19.66
CA GLU A 238 -9.33 1.83 -18.59
C GLU A 238 -10.12 0.65 -17.99
N ALA A 239 -11.45 0.68 -18.13
CA ALA A 239 -12.34 -0.39 -17.71
C ALA A 239 -13.53 -0.52 -18.65
N SER A 240 -14.04 -1.75 -18.79
CA SER A 240 -15.40 -2.00 -19.29
C SER A 240 -16.41 -1.91 -18.15
N PRO A 241 -17.71 -1.70 -18.43
CA PRO A 241 -18.73 -1.56 -17.41
C PRO A 241 -18.72 -2.69 -16.37
N GLU A 242 -18.56 -3.94 -16.81
CA GLU A 242 -18.59 -5.13 -15.95
C GLU A 242 -17.39 -5.20 -14.98
N GLN A 243 -16.35 -4.43 -15.25
CA GLN A 243 -15.15 -4.35 -14.42
C GLN A 243 -15.26 -3.31 -13.30
N ILE A 244 -16.36 -2.56 -13.25
CA ILE A 244 -16.62 -1.51 -12.26
C ILE A 244 -17.69 -1.97 -11.28
N LEU A 245 -17.35 -1.97 -9.98
CA LEU A 245 -18.29 -2.25 -8.89
C LEU A 245 -18.54 -0.97 -8.10
N LEU A 246 -19.79 -0.54 -8.04
CA LEU A 246 -20.21 0.54 -7.15
C LEU A 246 -20.92 -0.03 -5.93
N LEU A 247 -20.55 0.46 -4.74
CA LEU A 247 -21.12 0.04 -3.47
C LEU A 247 -21.71 1.22 -2.73
N ALA A 248 -23.00 1.12 -2.44
CA ALA A 248 -23.73 2.05 -1.61
C ALA A 248 -24.02 1.44 -0.23
N PHE A 249 -24.23 2.30 0.76
CA PHE A 249 -24.49 1.85 2.13
C PHE A 249 -25.89 1.24 2.29
N GLY A 250 -26.89 1.80 1.63
CA GLY A 250 -28.29 1.38 1.72
C GLY A 250 -28.95 1.15 0.37
N ARG A 251 -30.11 0.48 0.38
CA ARG A 251 -30.86 0.17 -0.86
C ARG A 251 -31.25 1.44 -1.62
N LYS A 252 -31.82 2.42 -0.92
CA LYS A 252 -32.24 3.68 -1.54
C LYS A 252 -31.07 4.42 -2.21
N ALA A 253 -29.92 4.48 -1.54
CA ALA A 253 -28.72 5.11 -2.10
C ALA A 253 -28.19 4.32 -3.33
N ALA A 254 -28.31 2.99 -3.34
CA ALA A 254 -27.95 2.18 -4.50
C ALA A 254 -28.88 2.45 -5.69
N GLU A 255 -30.20 2.52 -5.45
CA GLU A 255 -31.21 2.83 -6.48
C GLU A 255 -30.99 4.24 -7.08
N GLU A 256 -30.79 5.25 -6.24
CA GLU A 256 -30.48 6.61 -6.68
C GLU A 256 -29.16 6.69 -7.49
N MET A 257 -28.17 5.90 -7.11
CA MET A 257 -26.91 5.81 -7.84
C MET A 257 -27.07 5.12 -9.18
N ASP A 258 -27.84 4.02 -9.26
CA ASP A 258 -28.15 3.32 -10.51
C ASP A 258 -28.89 4.21 -11.50
N GLU A 259 -29.89 4.98 -11.03
CA GLU A 259 -30.62 5.93 -11.85
C GLU A 259 -29.68 6.99 -12.44
N ARG A 260 -28.83 7.55 -11.60
CA ARG A 260 -27.84 8.56 -12.00
C ARG A 260 -26.81 8.02 -13.00
N ILE A 261 -26.35 6.78 -12.83
CA ILE A 261 -25.43 6.12 -13.78
C ILE A 261 -26.09 5.98 -15.15
N ARG A 262 -27.33 5.49 -15.19
CA ARG A 262 -28.09 5.35 -16.45
C ARG A 262 -28.27 6.69 -17.15
N GLU A 263 -28.65 7.73 -16.40
CA GLU A 263 -28.88 9.06 -16.96
C GLU A 263 -27.60 9.73 -17.46
N ARG A 264 -26.47 9.58 -16.71
CA ARG A 264 -25.24 10.33 -16.97
C ARG A 264 -24.24 9.58 -17.85
N LEU A 265 -24.14 8.27 -17.67
CA LEU A 265 -23.17 7.44 -18.40
C LEU A 265 -23.80 6.65 -19.56
N HIS A 266 -25.13 6.72 -19.70
CA HIS A 266 -25.90 6.04 -20.76
C HIS A 266 -25.58 4.54 -20.86
N THR A 267 -25.37 3.88 -19.72
CA THR A 267 -25.11 2.44 -19.62
C THR A 267 -25.98 1.79 -18.54
N GLU A 268 -26.43 0.56 -18.82
CA GLU A 268 -27.14 -0.30 -17.86
C GLU A 268 -26.26 -1.39 -17.27
N ASP A 269 -25.04 -1.54 -17.77
CA ASP A 269 -24.14 -2.63 -17.41
C ASP A 269 -23.36 -2.36 -16.11
N ILE A 270 -23.32 -1.10 -15.66
CA ILE A 270 -22.81 -0.74 -14.34
C ILE A 270 -23.99 -0.68 -13.37
N THR A 271 -23.94 -1.48 -12.31
CA THR A 271 -24.97 -1.46 -11.26
C THR A 271 -24.37 -1.15 -9.91
N ALA A 272 -25.03 -0.25 -9.18
CA ALA A 272 -24.72 -0.01 -7.79
C ALA A 272 -25.35 -1.09 -6.91
N ARG A 273 -24.60 -1.61 -5.95
CA ARG A 273 -25.06 -2.66 -5.05
C ARG A 273 -24.87 -2.26 -3.60
N THR A 274 -25.73 -2.77 -2.72
CA THR A 274 -25.38 -2.76 -1.30
C THR A 274 -24.39 -3.89 -0.99
N PHE A 275 -23.66 -3.80 0.12
CA PHE A 275 -22.76 -4.87 0.56
C PHE A 275 -23.47 -6.21 0.72
N HIS A 276 -24.72 -6.22 1.17
CA HIS A 276 -25.51 -7.44 1.31
C HIS A 276 -25.97 -8.01 -0.05
N ALA A 277 -26.35 -7.14 -0.99
CA ALA A 277 -26.68 -7.56 -2.35
C ALA A 277 -25.45 -8.14 -3.07
N LEU A 278 -24.27 -7.53 -2.87
CA LEU A 278 -23.00 -8.05 -3.36
C LEU A 278 -22.69 -9.42 -2.74
N ALA A 279 -22.81 -9.57 -1.42
CA ALA A 279 -22.57 -10.84 -0.75
C ALA A 279 -23.51 -11.94 -1.27
N LEU A 280 -24.80 -11.64 -1.42
CA LEU A 280 -25.76 -12.56 -1.99
C LEU A 280 -25.41 -12.95 -3.42
N HIS A 281 -25.03 -12.02 -4.26
CA HIS A 281 -24.58 -12.27 -5.63
C HIS A 281 -23.37 -13.23 -5.67
N ILE A 282 -22.35 -12.99 -4.85
CA ILE A 282 -21.17 -13.88 -4.74
C ILE A 282 -21.59 -15.29 -4.33
N ILE A 283 -22.51 -15.40 -3.37
CA ILE A 283 -22.99 -16.71 -2.90
C ILE A 283 -23.78 -17.44 -3.99
N GLN A 284 -24.66 -16.74 -4.69
CA GLN A 284 -25.45 -17.32 -5.79
C GLN A 284 -24.59 -17.87 -6.91
N GLN A 285 -23.48 -17.21 -7.23
CA GLN A 285 -22.56 -17.65 -8.26
C GLN A 285 -21.57 -18.73 -7.77
N GLY A 286 -21.13 -18.66 -6.52
CA GLY A 286 -20.08 -19.51 -5.96
C GLY A 286 -20.58 -20.72 -5.17
N SER A 287 -21.90 -20.90 -4.96
CA SER A 287 -22.47 -21.97 -4.15
C SER A 287 -23.75 -22.57 -4.76
N LYS A 288 -23.87 -23.88 -4.67
CA LYS A 288 -25.11 -24.59 -5.09
C LYS A 288 -26.31 -24.31 -4.15
N LYS A 289 -26.05 -23.85 -2.93
CA LYS A 289 -27.08 -23.59 -1.92
C LYS A 289 -27.01 -22.13 -1.49
N VAL A 290 -28.07 -21.40 -1.78
CA VAL A 290 -28.22 -20.00 -1.36
C VAL A 290 -28.89 -19.98 0.01
N PRO A 291 -28.31 -19.29 1.02
CA PRO A 291 -28.91 -19.20 2.34
C PRO A 291 -30.16 -18.32 2.32
N ILE A 292 -31.10 -18.63 3.21
CA ILE A 292 -32.25 -17.77 3.47
C ILE A 292 -31.82 -16.72 4.50
N VAL A 293 -32.13 -15.45 4.23
CA VAL A 293 -31.91 -14.38 5.22
C VAL A 293 -33.05 -14.42 6.23
N SER A 294 -32.72 -14.43 7.52
CA SER A 294 -33.71 -14.48 8.59
C SER A 294 -34.69 -13.30 8.53
N LYS A 295 -35.95 -13.61 8.77
CA LYS A 295 -37.01 -12.58 8.90
C LYS A 295 -36.73 -11.59 10.04
N LEU A 296 -36.04 -12.04 11.08
CA LEU A 296 -35.61 -11.22 12.21
C LEU A 296 -34.76 -10.01 11.81
N GLU A 297 -34.08 -10.06 10.67
CA GLU A 297 -33.27 -8.89 10.21
C GLU A 297 -34.15 -7.67 9.87
N ASN A 298 -35.35 -7.88 9.41
CA ASN A 298 -36.27 -6.82 9.04
C ASN A 298 -37.40 -6.60 10.08
N ASP A 299 -37.55 -7.50 11.05
CA ASP A 299 -38.60 -7.45 12.09
C ASP A 299 -38.00 -7.02 13.43
N THR A 300 -38.01 -5.72 13.70
CA THR A 300 -37.53 -5.14 14.95
C THR A 300 -38.35 -5.60 16.16
N ALA A 301 -39.66 -5.79 16.00
CA ALA A 301 -40.53 -6.22 17.09
C ALA A 301 -40.17 -7.65 17.52
N ALA A 302 -40.07 -8.57 16.56
CA ALA A 302 -39.67 -9.97 16.84
C ALA A 302 -38.26 -10.06 17.47
N ARG A 303 -37.31 -9.21 17.05
CA ARG A 303 -35.99 -9.13 17.69
C ARG A 303 -36.08 -8.67 19.15
N HIS A 304 -36.87 -7.64 19.40
CA HIS A 304 -37.07 -7.12 20.74
C HIS A 304 -37.70 -8.19 21.65
N GLU A 305 -38.71 -8.90 21.17
CA GLU A 305 -39.34 -10.01 21.89
C GLU A 305 -38.32 -11.12 22.20
N LEU A 306 -37.54 -11.53 21.23
CA LEU A 306 -36.49 -12.57 21.40
C LEU A 306 -35.51 -12.15 22.51
N PHE A 307 -35.00 -10.95 22.50
CA PHE A 307 -33.98 -10.48 23.44
C PHE A 307 -34.58 -10.24 24.84
N ILE A 308 -35.81 -9.73 24.94
CA ILE A 308 -36.47 -9.56 26.22
C ILE A 308 -36.83 -10.90 26.81
N ALA A 309 -37.32 -11.87 26.05
CA ALA A 309 -37.60 -13.23 26.54
C ALA A 309 -36.35 -13.90 27.12
N GLU A 310 -35.22 -13.82 26.39
CA GLU A 310 -33.95 -14.39 26.88
C GLU A 310 -33.43 -13.63 28.12
N TRP A 311 -33.52 -12.32 28.13
CA TRP A 311 -33.12 -11.51 29.30
C TRP A 311 -33.96 -11.84 30.54
N ARG A 312 -35.29 -11.94 30.42
CA ARG A 312 -36.18 -12.40 31.49
C ARG A 312 -35.80 -13.79 32.02
N LYS A 313 -35.59 -14.73 31.11
CA LYS A 313 -35.14 -16.09 31.43
C LYS A 313 -33.84 -16.08 32.25
N GLN A 314 -32.84 -15.33 31.82
CA GLN A 314 -31.57 -15.21 32.57
C GLN A 314 -31.76 -14.66 33.97
N CYS A 315 -32.60 -13.64 34.14
CA CYS A 315 -32.84 -13.00 35.41
C CYS A 315 -33.65 -13.92 36.35
N SER A 316 -34.64 -14.62 35.83
CA SER A 316 -35.48 -15.53 36.65
C SER A 316 -34.76 -16.83 37.07
N GLU A 317 -33.93 -17.40 36.18
CA GLU A 317 -33.25 -18.67 36.44
C GLU A 317 -31.94 -18.52 37.22
N LYS A 318 -31.24 -17.37 37.11
CA LYS A 318 -29.87 -17.20 37.63
C LYS A 318 -29.72 -15.95 38.46
N LYS A 319 -29.72 -16.07 39.78
CA LYS A 319 -29.54 -14.94 40.74
C LYS A 319 -28.31 -14.07 40.41
N ALA A 320 -27.18 -14.67 40.01
CA ALA A 320 -25.98 -13.93 39.63
C ALA A 320 -26.18 -13.06 38.39
N GLN A 321 -26.92 -13.54 37.39
CA GLN A 321 -27.28 -12.78 36.19
C GLN A 321 -28.24 -11.64 36.56
N ALA A 322 -29.26 -11.89 37.33
CA ALA A 322 -30.19 -10.86 37.81
C ALA A 322 -29.44 -9.74 38.58
N LYS A 323 -28.50 -10.10 39.46
CA LYS A 323 -27.64 -9.14 40.17
C LYS A 323 -26.80 -8.32 39.21
N GLY A 324 -26.15 -8.96 38.23
CA GLY A 324 -25.33 -8.28 37.23
C GLY A 324 -26.13 -7.33 36.34
N TRP A 325 -27.34 -7.73 35.92
CA TRP A 325 -28.26 -6.89 35.15
C TRP A 325 -28.76 -5.70 35.97
N ARG A 326 -29.16 -5.91 37.24
CA ARG A 326 -29.58 -4.84 38.13
C ARG A 326 -28.46 -3.82 38.31
N GLN A 327 -27.25 -4.29 38.61
CA GLN A 327 -26.08 -3.44 38.79
C GLN A 327 -25.80 -2.61 37.54
N TRP A 328 -25.81 -3.22 36.36
CA TRP A 328 -25.60 -2.50 35.12
C TRP A 328 -26.67 -1.42 34.87
N LEU A 329 -27.93 -1.74 35.10
CA LEU A 329 -29.03 -0.82 34.89
C LEU A 329 -29.00 0.37 35.87
N THR A 330 -28.64 0.12 37.15
CA THR A 330 -28.61 1.16 38.20
C THR A 330 -27.35 2.01 38.18
N GLU A 331 -26.18 1.36 38.12
CA GLU A 331 -24.89 2.06 38.27
C GLU A 331 -24.41 2.69 36.96
N GLU A 332 -24.52 2.00 35.82
CA GLU A 332 -23.98 2.52 34.56
C GLU A 332 -25.04 3.22 33.69
N MET A 333 -26.23 2.66 33.63
CA MET A 333 -27.32 3.30 32.89
C MET A 333 -28.06 4.34 33.68
N GLN A 334 -27.85 4.39 34.99
CA GLN A 334 -28.50 5.31 35.94
C GLN A 334 -30.03 5.24 35.83
N TRP A 335 -30.56 4.04 35.65
CA TRP A 335 -31.98 3.81 35.56
C TRP A 335 -32.58 3.44 36.93
N SER A 336 -33.76 3.92 37.19
CA SER A 336 -34.58 3.40 38.31
C SER A 336 -35.05 2.00 37.97
N VAL A 337 -34.68 1.04 38.83
CA VAL A 337 -35.02 -0.38 38.67
C VAL A 337 -35.93 -0.78 39.81
N PRO A 338 -37.13 -1.35 39.53
CA PRO A 338 -38.08 -1.80 40.58
C PRO A 338 -37.43 -2.80 41.53
N GLU A 339 -37.90 -2.81 42.78
CA GLU A 339 -37.50 -3.86 43.71
C GLU A 339 -38.10 -5.23 43.35
N GLY A 340 -37.53 -6.30 43.82
CA GLY A 340 -37.98 -7.66 43.54
C GLY A 340 -37.68 -8.12 42.11
N ASN A 341 -38.67 -8.70 41.45
CA ASN A 341 -38.58 -9.26 40.09
C ASN A 341 -38.64 -8.17 39.02
N PHE A 342 -37.68 -7.30 38.98
CA PHE A 342 -37.62 -6.12 38.04
C PHE A 342 -37.73 -6.54 36.55
N TRP A 343 -37.42 -7.78 36.22
CA TRP A 343 -37.53 -8.30 34.86
C TRP A 343 -38.97 -8.51 34.39
N ASP A 344 -39.97 -8.42 35.27
CA ASP A 344 -41.38 -8.47 34.92
C ASP A 344 -42.00 -7.08 34.71
N ASP A 345 -41.26 -6.00 34.94
CA ASP A 345 -41.72 -4.63 34.70
C ASP A 345 -41.78 -4.31 33.21
N GLU A 346 -42.97 -4.13 32.64
CA GLU A 346 -43.17 -3.87 31.22
C GLU A 346 -42.54 -2.55 30.73
N LYS A 347 -42.50 -1.51 31.58
CA LYS A 347 -41.91 -0.21 31.19
C LYS A 347 -40.41 -0.36 31.03
N LEU A 348 -39.78 -1.09 31.96
CA LEU A 348 -38.37 -1.41 31.89
C LEU A 348 -38.05 -2.27 30.66
N GLN A 349 -38.85 -3.30 30.37
CA GLN A 349 -38.68 -4.15 29.21
C GLN A 349 -38.72 -3.34 27.91
N ARG A 350 -39.72 -2.49 27.72
CA ARG A 350 -39.86 -1.65 26.50
C ARG A 350 -38.65 -0.72 26.34
N ARG A 351 -38.19 -0.11 27.45
CA ARG A 351 -37.02 0.78 27.42
C ARG A 351 -35.72 0.01 27.14
N LEU A 352 -35.62 -1.22 27.63
CA LEU A 352 -34.42 -2.04 27.48
C LEU A 352 -34.28 -2.68 26.11
N ALA A 353 -35.39 -3.06 25.48
CA ALA A 353 -35.42 -3.80 24.21
C ALA A 353 -34.52 -3.22 23.12
N SER A 354 -34.65 -1.92 22.85
CA SER A 354 -33.82 -1.23 21.83
C SER A 354 -32.33 -1.18 22.21
N ARG A 355 -32.01 -1.17 23.49
CA ARG A 355 -30.62 -1.21 23.96
C ARG A 355 -30.02 -2.59 23.76
N LEU A 356 -30.74 -3.66 24.07
CA LEU A 356 -30.30 -5.02 23.84
C LEU A 356 -30.11 -5.29 22.36
N ASP A 357 -31.05 -4.89 21.52
CA ASP A 357 -30.92 -5.00 20.06
C ASP A 357 -29.65 -4.32 19.54
N ARG A 358 -29.39 -3.09 19.97
CA ARG A 358 -28.20 -2.35 19.59
C ARG A 358 -26.91 -3.06 20.06
N TRP A 359 -26.87 -3.54 21.29
CA TRP A 359 -25.68 -4.24 21.82
C TRP A 359 -25.42 -5.57 21.10
N VAL A 360 -26.45 -6.37 20.87
CA VAL A 360 -26.30 -7.61 20.12
C VAL A 360 -25.87 -7.33 18.69
N SER A 361 -26.40 -6.29 18.05
CA SER A 361 -25.99 -5.87 16.71
C SER A 361 -24.51 -5.49 16.66
N LEU A 362 -24.00 -4.74 17.64
CA LEU A 362 -22.57 -4.40 17.74
C LEU A 362 -21.71 -5.67 17.92
N MET A 363 -22.12 -6.60 18.78
CA MET A 363 -21.41 -7.87 18.96
C MET A 363 -21.37 -8.74 17.68
N ARG A 364 -22.43 -8.70 16.89
CA ARG A 364 -22.51 -9.39 15.58
C ARG A 364 -21.56 -8.79 14.55
N MET A 365 -21.44 -7.46 14.50
CA MET A 365 -20.54 -6.75 13.60
C MET A 365 -19.06 -7.14 13.80
N HIS A 366 -18.69 -7.55 15.01
CA HIS A 366 -17.37 -8.08 15.34
C HIS A 366 -17.25 -9.60 15.21
N GLY A 367 -18.13 -10.24 14.42
CA GLY A 367 -18.12 -11.69 14.23
C GLY A 367 -18.54 -12.51 15.47
N GLY A 368 -18.92 -11.86 16.55
CA GLY A 368 -19.27 -12.48 17.82
C GLY A 368 -18.09 -13.15 18.55
N ALA A 369 -16.85 -12.84 18.18
CA ALA A 369 -15.63 -13.31 18.84
C ALA A 369 -15.39 -12.49 20.13
N GLN A 370 -15.94 -12.96 21.25
CA GLN A 370 -15.90 -12.23 22.52
C GLN A 370 -14.47 -11.91 22.99
N ALA A 371 -13.53 -12.84 22.80
CA ALA A 371 -12.14 -12.67 23.20
C ALA A 371 -11.47 -11.50 22.45
N GLU A 372 -11.70 -11.40 21.14
CA GLU A 372 -11.15 -10.32 20.30
C GLU A 372 -11.77 -8.97 20.67
N MET A 373 -13.09 -8.93 20.92
CA MET A 373 -13.76 -7.72 21.37
C MET A 373 -13.21 -7.22 22.71
N ILE A 374 -12.96 -8.12 23.67
CA ILE A 374 -12.38 -7.77 24.96
C ILE A 374 -10.93 -7.29 24.80
N ALA A 375 -10.15 -7.95 23.95
CA ALA A 375 -8.76 -7.59 23.70
C ALA A 375 -8.62 -6.21 23.04
N SER A 376 -9.58 -5.82 22.18
CA SER A 376 -9.58 -4.51 21.51
C SER A 376 -10.01 -3.34 22.39
N ALA A 377 -10.56 -3.61 23.58
CA ALA A 377 -10.98 -2.55 24.51
C ALA A 377 -9.77 -1.86 25.15
N PRO A 378 -9.83 -0.52 25.36
CA PRO A 378 -8.84 0.20 26.15
C PRO A 378 -8.60 -0.45 27.52
N GLU A 379 -7.36 -0.40 28.00
CA GLU A 379 -6.95 -1.12 29.20
C GLU A 379 -7.76 -0.68 30.43
N GLU A 380 -8.05 0.62 30.55
CA GLU A 380 -8.77 1.22 31.68
C GLU A 380 -10.21 0.70 31.84
N ILE A 381 -10.85 0.27 30.76
CA ILE A 381 -12.23 -0.21 30.75
C ILE A 381 -12.35 -1.69 30.43
N ARG A 382 -11.26 -2.41 30.16
CA ARG A 382 -11.27 -3.79 29.67
C ARG A 382 -11.99 -4.75 30.62
N ASP A 383 -11.77 -4.63 31.90
CA ASP A 383 -12.45 -5.48 32.92
C ASP A 383 -13.96 -5.23 32.96
N LEU A 384 -14.36 -3.96 32.94
CA LEU A 384 -15.77 -3.56 32.91
C LEU A 384 -16.42 -4.09 31.61
N PHE A 385 -15.77 -3.87 30.48
CA PHE A 385 -16.21 -4.31 29.17
C PHE A 385 -16.33 -5.85 29.10
N SER A 386 -15.34 -6.58 29.65
CA SER A 386 -15.40 -8.05 29.77
C SER A 386 -16.62 -8.52 30.55
N LYS A 387 -16.93 -7.91 31.67
CA LYS A 387 -18.13 -8.22 32.46
C LYS A 387 -19.40 -7.99 31.64
N ARG A 388 -19.47 -6.90 30.85
CA ARG A 388 -20.63 -6.58 30.01
C ARG A 388 -20.80 -7.57 28.85
N ILE A 389 -19.71 -7.90 28.16
CA ILE A 389 -19.74 -8.91 27.10
C ILE A 389 -20.25 -10.25 27.63
N LYS A 390 -19.78 -10.69 28.81
CA LYS A 390 -20.22 -11.93 29.44
C LYS A 390 -21.71 -11.87 29.84
N LEU A 391 -22.18 -10.73 30.31
CA LEU A 391 -23.59 -10.54 30.67
C LEU A 391 -24.52 -10.63 29.45
N MET A 392 -24.06 -10.14 28.29
CA MET A 392 -24.83 -10.11 27.05
C MET A 392 -24.63 -11.34 26.15
N ALA A 393 -23.62 -12.16 26.41
CA ALA A 393 -23.32 -13.36 25.62
C ALA A 393 -24.50 -14.32 25.43
N PRO A 394 -25.38 -14.58 26.43
CA PRO A 394 -26.54 -15.41 26.24
C PRO A 394 -27.55 -14.87 25.21
N LEU A 395 -27.70 -13.54 25.10
CA LEU A 395 -28.54 -12.92 24.06
C LEU A 395 -28.02 -13.21 22.66
N LEU A 396 -26.68 -13.12 22.47
CA LEU A 396 -26.06 -13.50 21.21
C LEU A 396 -26.24 -15.00 20.91
N LYS A 397 -26.22 -15.86 21.96
CA LYS A 397 -26.50 -17.30 21.82
C LYS A 397 -27.95 -17.55 21.42
N ALA A 398 -28.91 -16.83 22.01
CA ALA A 398 -30.33 -16.90 21.64
C ALA A 398 -30.55 -16.49 20.18
N TRP A 399 -29.90 -15.39 19.74
CA TRP A 399 -29.90 -14.98 18.34
C TRP A 399 -29.42 -16.10 17.41
N LYS A 400 -28.23 -16.67 17.66
CA LYS A 400 -27.68 -17.78 16.87
C LYS A 400 -28.60 -19.02 16.90
N GLY A 401 -29.27 -19.27 18.02
CA GLY A 401 -30.27 -20.33 18.18
C GLY A 401 -31.50 -20.11 17.28
N ALA A 402 -32.02 -18.90 17.24
CA ALA A 402 -33.15 -18.53 16.38
C ALA A 402 -32.80 -18.69 14.89
N LEU A 403 -31.63 -18.19 14.46
CA LEU A 403 -31.16 -18.39 13.09
C LEU A 403 -31.05 -19.87 12.70
N LYS A 404 -30.53 -20.69 13.61
CA LYS A 404 -30.42 -22.14 13.38
C LYS A 404 -31.79 -22.80 13.26
N ALA A 405 -32.75 -22.40 14.10
CA ALA A 405 -34.13 -22.92 14.05
C ALA A 405 -34.81 -22.55 12.71
N GLU A 406 -34.58 -21.39 12.18
CA GLU A 406 -35.09 -20.93 10.87
C GLU A 406 -34.30 -21.56 9.70
N ASN A 407 -33.19 -22.24 9.94
CA ASN A 407 -32.19 -22.63 8.92
C ASN A 407 -31.77 -21.41 8.04
N ALA A 408 -31.61 -20.28 8.67
CA ALA A 408 -31.35 -18.98 8.04
C ALA A 408 -30.02 -18.39 8.50
N VAL A 409 -29.58 -17.35 7.81
CA VAL A 409 -28.41 -16.53 8.17
C VAL A 409 -28.85 -15.09 8.43
N ASP A 410 -28.06 -14.38 9.23
CA ASP A 410 -28.16 -12.94 9.34
C ASP A 410 -27.31 -12.21 8.30
N PHE A 411 -27.40 -10.89 8.23
CA PHE A 411 -26.60 -10.09 7.31
C PHE A 411 -25.09 -10.23 7.53
N SER A 412 -24.67 -10.41 8.77
CA SER A 412 -23.26 -10.68 9.11
C SER A 412 -22.79 -12.04 8.59
N GLY A 413 -23.62 -13.07 8.77
CA GLY A 413 -23.37 -14.42 8.24
C GLY A 413 -23.37 -14.48 6.73
N LEU A 414 -24.19 -13.67 6.07
CA LEU A 414 -24.20 -13.52 4.62
C LEU A 414 -22.85 -13.00 4.11
N ILE A 415 -22.35 -11.89 4.67
CA ILE A 415 -21.05 -11.33 4.31
C ILE A 415 -19.93 -12.34 4.58
N HIS A 416 -19.94 -13.00 5.73
CA HIS A 416 -18.95 -14.03 6.07
C HIS A 416 -18.93 -15.19 5.06
N GLN A 417 -20.08 -15.70 4.65
CA GLN A 417 -20.16 -16.76 3.63
C GLN A 417 -19.58 -16.29 2.28
N ALA A 418 -19.86 -15.05 1.86
CA ALA A 418 -19.29 -14.50 0.65
C ALA A 418 -17.76 -14.43 0.71
N ILE A 419 -17.19 -13.99 1.85
CA ILE A 419 -15.73 -13.98 2.07
C ILE A 419 -15.15 -15.38 1.93
N VAL A 420 -15.74 -16.39 2.56
CA VAL A 420 -15.29 -17.79 2.47
C VAL A 420 -15.32 -18.32 1.02
N ILE A 421 -16.32 -17.93 0.23
CA ILE A 421 -16.43 -18.31 -1.18
C ILE A 421 -15.31 -17.67 -2.00
N LEU A 422 -15.02 -16.38 -1.78
CA LEU A 422 -13.92 -15.66 -2.41
C LEU A 422 -12.56 -16.27 -2.06
N GLU A 423 -12.31 -16.55 -0.78
CA GLU A 423 -11.05 -17.15 -0.30
C GLU A 423 -10.81 -18.56 -0.84
N LYS A 424 -11.89 -19.31 -1.07
CA LYS A 424 -11.81 -20.64 -1.69
C LYS A 424 -11.75 -20.62 -3.21
N GLY A 425 -11.73 -19.44 -3.83
CA GLY A 425 -11.69 -19.29 -5.29
C GLY A 425 -12.92 -19.84 -6.02
N ARG A 426 -14.05 -19.97 -5.33
CA ARG A 426 -15.31 -20.48 -5.93
C ARG A 426 -16.08 -19.42 -6.72
N PHE A 427 -15.75 -18.18 -6.52
CA PHE A 427 -16.17 -17.03 -7.28
C PHE A 427 -14.93 -16.23 -7.64
N ILE A 428 -14.76 -15.89 -8.92
CA ILE A 428 -13.69 -15.04 -9.40
C ILE A 428 -14.28 -13.67 -9.68
N SER A 429 -13.77 -12.65 -9.01
CA SER A 429 -14.23 -11.28 -9.14
C SER A 429 -13.90 -10.73 -10.54
N PRO A 430 -14.89 -10.26 -11.31
CA PRO A 430 -14.65 -9.56 -12.56
C PRO A 430 -14.18 -8.12 -12.35
N TRP A 431 -14.36 -7.58 -11.15
CA TRP A 431 -14.19 -6.16 -10.87
C TRP A 431 -12.71 -5.79 -10.69
N LYS A 432 -12.27 -4.83 -11.51
CA LYS A 432 -10.96 -4.19 -11.42
C LYS A 432 -11.01 -2.89 -10.63
N HIS A 433 -12.17 -2.24 -10.58
CA HIS A 433 -12.38 -0.97 -9.90
C HIS A 433 -13.55 -1.09 -8.94
N ILE A 434 -13.28 -0.85 -7.66
CA ILE A 434 -14.29 -0.86 -6.60
C ILE A 434 -14.45 0.57 -6.10
N LEU A 435 -15.66 1.12 -6.27
CA LEU A 435 -16.04 2.45 -5.83
C LEU A 435 -17.01 2.34 -4.67
N VAL A 436 -16.76 3.01 -3.55
CA VAL A 436 -17.53 2.85 -2.31
C VAL A 436 -18.00 4.23 -1.81
N ASP A 437 -19.31 4.36 -1.63
CA ASP A 437 -19.91 5.54 -1.00
C ASP A 437 -20.00 5.41 0.52
N GLU A 438 -20.07 6.53 1.23
CA GLU A 438 -20.19 6.64 2.70
C GLU A 438 -19.20 5.73 3.46
N PHE A 439 -17.94 5.75 3.04
CA PHE A 439 -16.91 4.85 3.57
C PHE A 439 -16.65 5.02 5.08
N GLN A 440 -16.99 6.19 5.66
CA GLN A 440 -16.90 6.43 7.10
C GLN A 440 -17.80 5.48 7.92
N ASP A 441 -18.83 4.91 7.31
CA ASP A 441 -19.77 3.99 7.96
C ASP A 441 -19.41 2.50 7.75
N ILE A 442 -18.23 2.22 7.20
CA ILE A 442 -17.82 0.85 6.92
C ILE A 442 -17.59 0.05 8.21
N SER A 443 -18.23 -1.11 8.30
CA SER A 443 -17.98 -2.06 9.39
C SER A 443 -16.74 -2.93 9.10
N PRO A 444 -16.09 -3.51 10.12
CA PRO A 444 -14.97 -4.43 9.94
C PRO A 444 -15.27 -5.60 8.98
N GLN A 445 -16.49 -6.13 9.01
CA GLN A 445 -16.90 -7.22 8.11
C GLN A 445 -17.01 -6.77 6.65
N ARG A 446 -17.55 -5.56 6.41
CA ARG A 446 -17.61 -5.00 5.05
C ARG A 446 -16.21 -4.69 4.52
N ALA A 447 -15.33 -4.16 5.38
CA ALA A 447 -13.93 -3.96 5.03
C ALA A 447 -13.22 -5.29 4.70
N ALA A 448 -13.49 -6.36 5.45
CA ALA A 448 -12.97 -7.70 5.17
C ALA A 448 -13.46 -8.26 3.82
N LEU A 449 -14.73 -7.99 3.43
CA LEU A 449 -15.25 -8.36 2.12
C LEU A 449 -14.51 -7.64 0.98
N LEU A 450 -14.25 -6.33 1.12
CA LEU A 450 -13.44 -5.58 0.15
C LEU A 450 -12.01 -6.11 0.07
N ALA A 451 -11.40 -6.43 1.21
CA ALA A 451 -10.06 -7.01 1.26
C ALA A 451 -10.00 -8.39 0.56
N ALA A 452 -11.03 -9.23 0.76
CA ALA A 452 -11.11 -10.54 0.09
C ALA A 452 -11.25 -10.42 -1.43
N LEU A 453 -12.04 -9.45 -1.93
CA LEU A 453 -12.14 -9.14 -3.36
C LEU A 453 -10.79 -8.69 -3.94
N ARG A 454 -10.12 -7.76 -3.27
CA ARG A 454 -8.82 -7.23 -3.73
C ARG A 454 -7.69 -8.26 -3.67
N LYS A 455 -7.76 -9.21 -2.74
CA LYS A 455 -6.77 -10.29 -2.62
C LYS A 455 -6.74 -11.21 -3.84
N GLN A 456 -7.85 -11.34 -4.56
CA GLN A 456 -7.90 -12.16 -5.78
C GLN A 456 -7.13 -11.54 -6.96
N ASN A 457 -7.05 -10.21 -7.01
CA ASN A 457 -6.31 -9.49 -8.04
C ASN A 457 -5.66 -8.24 -7.42
N SER A 458 -4.34 -8.24 -7.33
CA SER A 458 -3.54 -7.14 -6.78
C SER A 458 -3.71 -5.81 -7.55
N GLN A 459 -4.18 -5.86 -8.78
CA GLN A 459 -4.44 -4.68 -9.60
C GLN A 459 -5.83 -4.05 -9.33
N THR A 460 -6.66 -4.67 -8.48
CA THR A 460 -7.97 -4.12 -8.15
C THR A 460 -7.83 -2.83 -7.33
N THR A 461 -8.32 -1.73 -7.87
CA THR A 461 -8.29 -0.42 -7.22
C THR A 461 -9.49 -0.22 -6.29
N LEU A 462 -9.30 0.58 -5.24
CA LEU A 462 -10.36 1.02 -4.33
C LEU A 462 -10.43 2.54 -4.32
N PHE A 463 -11.57 3.07 -4.74
CA PHE A 463 -11.89 4.49 -4.67
C PHE A 463 -13.04 4.67 -3.68
N ALA A 464 -12.77 5.22 -2.53
CA ALA A 464 -13.73 5.40 -1.44
C ALA A 464 -14.01 6.88 -1.18
N VAL A 465 -15.26 7.22 -0.89
CA VAL A 465 -15.67 8.56 -0.54
C VAL A 465 -16.37 8.53 0.82
N GLY A 466 -15.97 9.47 1.72
CA GLY A 466 -16.51 9.51 3.08
C GLY A 466 -16.39 10.87 3.75
#